data_4204dc19ea08bb1188cf0bef50feb3a9
#
_entry.id   4204dc19ea08bb1188cf0bef50feb3a9
#
_cell.length_a   1.000
_cell.length_b   1.000
_cell.length_c   1.000
_cell.angle_alpha   90.00
_cell.angle_beta   90.00
_cell.angle_gamma   90.00
#
_symmetry.space_group_name_H-M   'P 1'
#
loop_
_entity.id
_entity.type
_entity.pdbx_description
1 polymer ?
#
loop_
_entity_poly.entity_id
_entity_poly.type
_entity_poly.pdbx_seq_one_letter_code
_entity_poly.pdbx_strand_id
1 'polypeptide(L)'
;MSWHQLRHRLLVIALGVWTALIVFSIFWNLSNTEAQIMKLAYTEAQANLNKDISFRRWGTLHGGVYVPITETQKSVPYLSHVPGRDVVTTDGRQLTLLNPASMLRQMMDLYAEEYGVRGRITGLRVLNPGNAPDDWEREQLERFTRGEVREVWAVNQIDGKPHLRYLRAMFM
;
A
#
# COMPACT_ATOMS: atom_id res chain seq x y z
N MET A 1 -29.75 -5.91 -61.19
CA MET A 1 -28.61 -5.56 -60.28
C MET A 1 -27.38 -6.20 -60.88
N SER A 2 -26.35 -5.40 -61.25
CA SER A 2 -25.17 -5.96 -61.90
C SER A 2 -24.30 -6.71 -60.86
N TRP A 3 -23.59 -7.73 -61.31
CA TRP A 3 -22.66 -8.50 -60.47
C TRP A 3 -21.62 -7.62 -59.74
N HIS A 4 -21.19 -6.53 -60.38
CA HIS A 4 -20.28 -5.55 -59.78
C HIS A 4 -20.90 -4.79 -58.59
N GLN A 5 -22.16 -4.41 -58.67
CA GLN A 5 -22.86 -3.71 -57.59
C GLN A 5 -23.09 -4.64 -56.39
N LEU A 6 -23.38 -5.91 -56.63
CA LEU A 6 -23.52 -6.92 -55.57
C LEU A 6 -22.20 -7.13 -54.82
N ARG A 7 -21.11 -7.36 -55.58
CA ARG A 7 -19.77 -7.51 -54.98
C ARG A 7 -19.34 -6.30 -54.18
N HIS A 8 -19.53 -5.10 -54.70
CA HIS A 8 -19.20 -3.86 -53.97
C HIS A 8 -19.99 -3.73 -52.65
N ARG A 9 -21.29 -4.02 -52.68
CA ARG A 9 -22.11 -4.01 -51.45
C ARG A 9 -21.63 -5.04 -50.42
N LEU A 10 -21.33 -6.25 -50.86
CA LEU A 10 -20.82 -7.29 -49.96
C LEU A 10 -19.46 -6.89 -49.33
N LEU A 11 -18.56 -6.30 -50.12
CA LEU A 11 -17.29 -5.81 -49.63
C LEU A 11 -17.46 -4.69 -48.59
N VAL A 12 -18.38 -3.75 -48.83
CA VAL A 12 -18.66 -2.65 -47.88
C VAL A 12 -19.25 -3.19 -46.56
N ILE A 13 -20.19 -4.16 -46.68
CA ILE A 13 -20.79 -4.80 -45.51
C ILE A 13 -19.72 -5.57 -44.72
N ALA A 14 -18.89 -6.38 -45.44
CA ALA A 14 -17.82 -7.14 -44.79
C ALA A 14 -16.82 -6.23 -44.08
N LEU A 15 -16.43 -5.12 -44.74
CA LEU A 15 -15.53 -4.13 -44.11
C LEU A 15 -16.18 -3.47 -42.89
N GLY A 16 -17.47 -3.12 -42.95
CA GLY A 16 -18.22 -2.54 -41.82
C GLY A 16 -18.29 -3.51 -40.63
N VAL A 17 -18.62 -4.77 -40.89
CA VAL A 17 -18.64 -5.82 -39.84
C VAL A 17 -17.26 -6.03 -39.24
N TRP A 18 -16.22 -6.10 -40.06
CA TRP A 18 -14.84 -6.24 -39.57
C TRP A 18 -14.39 -5.08 -38.72
N THR A 19 -14.68 -3.84 -39.15
CA THR A 19 -14.37 -2.65 -38.39
C THR A 19 -15.11 -2.64 -37.02
N ALA A 20 -16.41 -3.00 -37.01
CA ALA A 20 -17.19 -3.10 -35.79
C ALA A 20 -16.60 -4.14 -34.81
N LEU A 21 -16.17 -5.29 -35.30
CA LEU A 21 -15.53 -6.33 -34.50
C LEU A 21 -14.20 -5.86 -33.89
N ILE A 22 -13.39 -5.14 -34.67
CA ILE A 22 -12.12 -4.56 -34.16
C ILE A 22 -12.39 -3.54 -33.06
N VAL A 23 -13.30 -2.60 -33.28
CA VAL A 23 -13.66 -1.58 -32.29
C VAL A 23 -14.19 -2.23 -31.00
N PHE A 24 -15.08 -3.21 -31.14
CA PHE A 24 -15.58 -3.97 -29.99
C PHE A 24 -14.46 -4.70 -29.26
N SER A 25 -13.54 -5.36 -29.97
CA SER A 25 -12.41 -6.07 -29.38
C SER A 25 -11.47 -5.13 -28.63
N ILE A 26 -11.18 -3.95 -29.19
CA ILE A 26 -10.36 -2.93 -28.52
C ILE A 26 -11.03 -2.46 -27.22
N PHE A 27 -12.32 -2.08 -27.31
CA PHE A 27 -13.06 -1.64 -26.15
C PHE A 27 -13.11 -2.70 -25.04
N TRP A 28 -13.43 -3.93 -25.40
CA TRP A 28 -13.45 -5.07 -24.49
C TRP A 28 -12.07 -5.31 -23.84
N ASN A 29 -11.00 -5.26 -24.63
CA ASN A 29 -9.63 -5.47 -24.15
C ASN A 29 -9.23 -4.36 -23.16
N LEU A 30 -9.48 -3.08 -23.49
CA LEU A 30 -9.16 -1.96 -22.61
C LEU A 30 -9.90 -2.07 -21.29
N SER A 31 -11.22 -2.31 -21.32
CA SER A 31 -12.02 -2.47 -20.11
C SER A 31 -11.56 -3.63 -19.22
N ASN A 32 -11.22 -4.77 -19.85
CA ASN A 32 -10.72 -5.94 -19.13
C ASN A 32 -9.32 -5.70 -18.53
N THR A 33 -8.46 -4.95 -19.23
CA THR A 33 -7.12 -4.59 -18.76
C THR A 33 -7.19 -3.70 -17.53
N GLU A 34 -8.05 -2.69 -17.49
CA GLU A 34 -8.23 -1.84 -16.32
C GLU A 34 -8.67 -2.65 -15.09
N ALA A 35 -9.64 -3.56 -15.26
CA ALA A 35 -10.08 -4.43 -14.18
C ALA A 35 -8.97 -5.34 -13.66
N GLN A 36 -8.13 -5.87 -14.57
CA GLN A 36 -6.98 -6.70 -14.19
C GLN A 36 -5.91 -5.90 -13.44
N ILE A 37 -5.58 -4.69 -13.89
CA ILE A 37 -4.63 -3.79 -13.22
C ILE A 37 -5.11 -3.47 -11.79
N MET A 38 -6.39 -3.13 -11.63
CA MET A 38 -6.95 -2.85 -10.32
C MET A 38 -6.90 -4.07 -9.39
N LYS A 39 -7.23 -5.26 -9.91
CA LYS A 39 -7.15 -6.50 -9.14
C LYS A 39 -5.72 -6.83 -8.74
N LEU A 40 -4.76 -6.63 -9.64
CA LEU A 40 -3.33 -6.83 -9.35
C LEU A 40 -2.85 -5.88 -8.28
N ALA A 41 -3.12 -4.57 -8.42
CA ALA A 41 -2.75 -3.55 -7.45
C ALA A 41 -3.35 -3.82 -6.05
N TYR A 42 -4.63 -4.25 -5.99
CA TYR A 42 -5.26 -4.65 -4.72
C TYR A 42 -4.56 -5.86 -4.09
N THR A 43 -4.28 -6.89 -4.89
CA THR A 43 -3.63 -8.12 -4.41
C THR A 43 -2.22 -7.82 -3.90
N GLU A 44 -1.48 -6.96 -4.59
CA GLU A 44 -0.15 -6.51 -4.19
C GLU A 44 -0.20 -5.71 -2.87
N ALA A 45 -1.12 -4.74 -2.77
CA ALA A 45 -1.31 -3.97 -1.54
C ALA A 45 -1.64 -4.89 -0.34
N GLN A 46 -2.52 -5.87 -0.54
CA GLN A 46 -2.87 -6.86 0.48
C GLN A 46 -1.68 -7.74 0.87
N ALA A 47 -0.89 -8.21 -0.09
CA ALA A 47 0.29 -9.03 0.16
C ALA A 47 1.36 -8.26 0.94
N ASN A 48 1.64 -7.01 0.56
CA ASN A 48 2.57 -6.13 1.26
C ASN A 48 2.10 -5.88 2.70
N LEU A 49 0.82 -5.56 2.91
CA LEU A 49 0.29 -5.36 4.25
C LEU A 49 0.36 -6.63 5.12
N ASN A 50 0.10 -7.81 4.55
CA ASN A 50 0.24 -9.08 5.27
C ASN A 50 1.69 -9.34 5.72
N LYS A 51 2.64 -9.06 4.86
CA LYS A 51 4.08 -9.13 5.18
C LYS A 51 4.43 -8.17 6.32
N ASP A 52 3.96 -6.93 6.25
CA ASP A 52 4.22 -5.89 7.23
C ASP A 52 3.64 -6.22 8.61
N ILE A 53 2.42 -6.76 8.64
CA ILE A 53 1.79 -7.25 9.88
C ILE A 53 2.58 -8.40 10.48
N SER A 54 3.03 -9.35 9.65
CA SER A 54 3.83 -10.49 10.08
C SER A 54 5.18 -10.04 10.66
N PHE A 55 5.86 -9.11 9.99
CA PHE A 55 7.11 -8.52 10.46
C PHE A 55 6.93 -7.79 11.80
N ARG A 56 5.89 -6.95 11.91
CA ARG A 56 5.58 -6.28 13.17
C ARG A 56 5.29 -7.27 14.30
N ARG A 57 4.51 -8.32 14.00
CA ARG A 57 4.20 -9.38 14.97
C ARG A 57 5.47 -10.09 15.43
N TRP A 58 6.36 -10.44 14.51
CA TRP A 58 7.65 -11.02 14.84
C TRP A 58 8.45 -10.11 15.79
N GLY A 59 8.57 -8.83 15.48
CA GLY A 59 9.22 -7.85 16.36
C GLY A 59 8.57 -7.76 17.74
N THR A 60 7.24 -7.83 17.81
CA THR A 60 6.49 -7.83 19.09
C THR A 60 6.80 -9.06 19.95
N LEU A 61 6.89 -10.23 19.33
CA LEU A 61 7.23 -11.49 20.03
C LEU A 61 8.64 -11.47 20.61
N HIS A 62 9.56 -10.69 20.03
CA HIS A 62 10.96 -10.58 20.46
C HIS A 62 11.22 -9.31 21.28
N GLY A 63 10.22 -8.50 21.56
CA GLY A 63 10.36 -7.25 22.32
C GLY A 63 11.06 -6.10 21.60
N GLY A 64 11.29 -6.22 20.29
CA GLY A 64 12.05 -5.29 19.47
C GLY A 64 13.50 -5.76 19.24
N VAL A 65 14.33 -4.87 18.72
CA VAL A 65 15.76 -5.14 18.46
C VAL A 65 16.63 -3.99 18.95
N TYR A 66 17.83 -4.32 19.43
CA TYR A 66 18.85 -3.32 19.74
C TYR A 66 19.73 -3.08 18.52
N VAL A 67 19.90 -1.82 18.16
CA VAL A 67 20.75 -1.39 17.04
C VAL A 67 21.79 -0.38 17.52
N PRO A 68 22.98 -0.32 16.88
CA PRO A 68 23.97 0.70 17.22
C PRO A 68 23.44 2.12 17.06
N ILE A 69 23.75 2.99 18.03
CA ILE A 69 23.50 4.43 17.89
C ILE A 69 24.55 4.97 16.92
N THR A 70 24.11 5.66 15.88
CA THR A 70 24.95 6.27 14.85
C THR A 70 24.48 7.70 14.56
N GLU A 71 25.11 8.39 13.62
CA GLU A 71 24.63 9.70 13.15
C GLU A 71 23.25 9.62 12.53
N THR A 72 22.95 8.55 11.81
CA THR A 72 21.67 8.32 11.13
C THR A 72 20.65 7.58 11.99
N GLN A 73 21.10 6.77 12.95
CA GLN A 73 20.24 6.03 13.87
C GLN A 73 20.34 6.60 15.28
N LYS A 74 19.42 7.49 15.62
CA LYS A 74 19.32 8.05 16.99
C LYS A 74 18.34 7.27 17.85
N SER A 75 18.50 7.40 19.16
CA SER A 75 17.51 6.87 20.12
C SER A 75 16.13 7.46 19.84
N VAL A 76 15.10 6.61 19.92
CA VAL A 76 13.71 7.00 19.65
C VAL A 76 13.17 7.89 20.78
N PRO A 77 12.85 9.19 20.56
CA PRO A 77 12.52 10.12 21.63
C PRO A 77 11.30 9.70 22.46
N TYR A 78 10.24 9.21 21.79
CA TYR A 78 8.99 8.80 22.47
C TYR A 78 9.11 7.47 23.23
N LEU A 79 10.28 6.80 23.21
CA LEU A 79 10.60 5.65 24.05
C LEU A 79 11.46 6.02 25.25
N SER A 80 11.66 7.31 25.56
CA SER A 80 12.50 7.77 26.68
C SER A 80 12.07 7.24 28.05
N HIS A 81 10.78 6.91 28.19
CA HIS A 81 10.20 6.34 29.41
C HIS A 81 10.40 4.82 29.53
N VAL A 82 10.95 4.14 28.51
CA VAL A 82 11.16 2.68 28.53
C VAL A 82 12.49 2.38 29.22
N PRO A 83 12.48 1.63 30.34
CA PRO A 83 13.70 1.19 30.98
C PRO A 83 14.54 0.33 30.04
N GLY A 84 15.86 0.57 30.00
CA GLY A 84 16.75 -0.17 29.12
C GLY A 84 16.61 0.17 27.64
N ARG A 85 15.97 1.28 27.28
CA ARG A 85 15.91 1.75 25.88
C ARG A 85 17.31 1.85 25.28
N ASP A 86 18.26 2.45 26.00
CA ASP A 86 19.65 2.57 25.58
C ASP A 86 20.53 1.73 26.51
N VAL A 87 21.40 0.94 25.94
CA VAL A 87 22.32 0.05 26.67
C VAL A 87 23.74 0.17 26.12
N VAL A 88 24.71 -0.19 26.96
CA VAL A 88 26.12 -0.26 26.54
C VAL A 88 26.56 -1.72 26.61
N THR A 89 27.13 -2.22 25.55
CA THR A 89 27.67 -3.58 25.50
C THR A 89 28.98 -3.67 26.29
N THR A 90 29.44 -4.88 26.61
CA THR A 90 30.69 -5.12 27.33
C THR A 90 31.95 -4.61 26.61
N ASP A 91 31.87 -4.46 25.28
CA ASP A 91 32.91 -3.88 24.42
C ASP A 91 32.73 -2.37 24.19
N GLY A 92 31.80 -1.71 24.93
CA GLY A 92 31.64 -0.26 24.95
C GLY A 92 30.73 0.32 23.84
N ARG A 93 30.07 -0.50 23.01
CA ARG A 93 29.16 -0.01 21.97
C ARG A 93 27.84 0.46 22.58
N GLN A 94 27.37 1.63 22.16
CA GLN A 94 26.07 2.15 22.54
C GLN A 94 24.98 1.62 21.60
N LEU A 95 23.95 1.00 22.15
CA LEU A 95 22.81 0.47 21.43
C LEU A 95 21.54 1.13 21.92
N THR A 96 20.55 1.27 21.01
CA THR A 96 19.20 1.73 21.35
C THR A 96 18.15 0.73 20.87
N LEU A 97 17.07 0.62 21.63
CA LEU A 97 15.94 -0.24 21.31
C LEU A 97 15.09 0.37 20.19
N LEU A 98 14.91 -0.37 19.13
CA LEU A 98 13.85 -0.16 18.16
C LEU A 98 12.65 -1.04 18.52
N ASN A 99 11.54 -0.42 18.84
CA ASN A 99 10.29 -1.16 19.02
C ASN A 99 9.72 -1.61 17.68
N PRO A 100 8.79 -2.57 17.66
CA PRO A 100 8.24 -3.14 16.41
C PRO A 100 7.64 -2.12 15.45
N ALA A 101 7.06 -1.03 15.96
CA ALA A 101 6.52 0.03 15.12
C ALA A 101 7.62 0.88 14.44
N SER A 102 8.72 1.14 15.16
CA SER A 102 9.87 1.86 14.58
C SER A 102 10.61 1.02 13.55
N MET A 103 10.77 -0.28 13.81
CA MET A 103 11.36 -1.23 12.85
C MET A 103 10.54 -1.26 11.56
N LEU A 104 9.23 -1.45 11.67
CA LEU A 104 8.34 -1.52 10.51
C LEU A 104 8.36 -0.21 9.72
N ARG A 105 8.35 0.94 10.39
CA ARG A 105 8.41 2.23 9.70
C ARG A 105 9.67 2.39 8.88
N GLN A 106 10.85 2.11 9.46
CA GLN A 106 12.12 2.19 8.74
C GLN A 106 12.14 1.27 7.51
N MET A 107 11.58 0.06 7.63
CA MET A 107 11.45 -0.87 6.52
C MET A 107 10.51 -0.32 5.44
N MET A 108 9.37 0.28 5.83
CA MET A 108 8.42 0.89 4.90
C MET A 108 9.03 2.10 4.16
N ASP A 109 9.83 2.92 4.86
CA ASP A 109 10.51 4.08 4.27
C ASP A 109 11.51 3.63 3.20
N LEU A 110 12.36 2.64 3.51
CA LEU A 110 13.29 2.04 2.53
C LEU A 110 12.55 1.43 1.34
N TYR A 111 11.47 0.70 1.60
CA TYR A 111 10.68 0.08 0.54
C TYR A 111 10.01 1.11 -0.37
N ALA A 112 9.59 2.24 0.19
CA ALA A 112 9.03 3.34 -0.58
C ALA A 112 10.08 4.03 -1.49
N GLU A 113 11.31 4.18 -1.01
CA GLU A 113 12.42 4.73 -1.81
C GLU A 113 12.81 3.80 -2.97
N GLU A 114 12.87 2.50 -2.73
CA GLU A 114 13.32 1.53 -3.73
C GLU A 114 12.22 1.16 -4.75
N TYR A 115 10.97 1.00 -4.30
CA TYR A 115 9.90 0.42 -5.11
C TYR A 115 8.69 1.35 -5.33
N GLY A 116 8.68 2.53 -4.69
CA GLY A 116 7.59 3.51 -4.84
C GLY A 116 6.29 3.13 -4.12
N VAL A 117 6.25 2.00 -3.40
CA VAL A 117 5.09 1.54 -2.64
C VAL A 117 5.18 2.09 -1.22
N ARG A 118 4.28 2.99 -0.86
CA ARG A 118 4.28 3.64 0.46
C ARG A 118 3.41 2.89 1.46
N GLY A 119 4.04 2.38 2.52
CA GLY A 119 3.36 1.87 3.69
C GLY A 119 3.39 2.90 4.83
N ARG A 120 2.39 2.88 5.73
CA ARG A 120 2.41 3.64 6.97
C ARG A 120 1.54 3.00 8.05
N ILE A 121 1.89 3.27 9.29
CA ILE A 121 1.05 2.95 10.45
C ILE A 121 0.29 4.22 10.81
N THR A 122 -1.01 4.14 10.94
CA THR A 122 -1.86 5.26 11.35
C THR A 122 -2.87 4.83 12.42
N GLY A 123 -3.51 5.78 13.08
CA GLY A 123 -4.51 5.54 14.11
C GLY A 123 -5.13 6.83 14.62
N LEU A 124 -6.30 6.74 15.27
CA LEU A 124 -6.96 7.91 15.87
C LEU A 124 -6.18 8.48 17.06
N ARG A 125 -5.41 7.63 17.75
CA ARG A 125 -4.51 8.02 18.85
C ARG A 125 -3.11 7.51 18.53
N VAL A 126 -2.19 8.43 18.27
CA VAL A 126 -0.82 8.09 17.88
C VAL A 126 0.20 8.67 18.85
N LEU A 127 1.21 7.89 19.19
CA LEU A 127 2.35 8.35 20.00
C LEU A 127 3.32 9.19 19.15
N ASN A 128 3.49 8.82 17.88
CA ASN A 128 4.29 9.56 16.94
C ASN A 128 3.38 10.46 16.08
N PRO A 129 3.51 11.79 16.15
CA PRO A 129 2.72 12.72 15.36
C PRO A 129 2.78 12.46 13.84
N GLY A 130 3.91 11.95 13.34
CA GLY A 130 4.05 11.56 11.92
C GLY A 130 3.12 10.42 11.48
N ASN A 131 2.47 9.74 12.40
CA ASN A 131 1.47 8.71 12.14
C ASN A 131 0.02 9.25 12.17
N ALA A 132 -0.17 10.58 12.33
CA ALA A 132 -1.52 11.17 12.33
C ALA A 132 -2.23 10.84 11.00
N PRO A 133 -3.52 10.45 11.07
CA PRO A 133 -4.29 10.10 9.87
C PRO A 133 -4.60 11.36 9.06
N ASP A 134 -4.63 11.22 7.73
CA ASP A 134 -5.28 12.20 6.87
C ASP A 134 -6.82 12.07 6.97
N ASP A 135 -7.56 12.94 6.27
CA ASP A 135 -9.02 13.00 6.38
C ASP A 135 -9.69 11.70 5.94
N TRP A 136 -9.22 11.09 4.84
CA TRP A 136 -9.74 9.81 4.38
C TRP A 136 -9.43 8.68 5.36
N GLU A 137 -8.19 8.60 5.86
CA GLU A 137 -7.80 7.61 6.87
C GLU A 137 -8.60 7.75 8.15
N ARG A 138 -8.82 8.99 8.61
CA ARG A 138 -9.61 9.28 9.81
C ARG A 138 -11.03 8.75 9.68
N GLU A 139 -11.70 9.04 8.58
CA GLU A 139 -13.04 8.53 8.31
C GLU A 139 -13.09 6.99 8.36
N GLN A 140 -12.12 6.33 7.71
CA GLN A 140 -12.09 4.87 7.71
C GLN A 140 -11.76 4.27 9.08
N LEU A 141 -10.85 4.89 9.83
CA LEU A 141 -10.51 4.47 11.21
C LEU A 141 -11.71 4.59 12.15
N GLU A 142 -12.54 5.62 12.00
CA GLU A 142 -13.79 5.77 12.74
C GLU A 142 -14.79 4.65 12.39
N ARG A 143 -14.93 4.29 11.12
CA ARG A 143 -15.74 3.14 10.68
C ARG A 143 -15.24 1.83 11.26
N PHE A 144 -13.92 1.63 11.32
CA PHE A 144 -13.33 0.47 12.00
C PHE A 144 -13.66 0.44 13.48
N THR A 145 -13.61 1.59 14.15
CA THR A 145 -13.93 1.70 15.58
C THR A 145 -15.39 1.37 15.86
N ARG A 146 -16.31 1.72 14.96
CA ARG A 146 -17.72 1.35 15.04
C ARG A 146 -18.01 -0.10 14.63
N GLY A 147 -17.00 -0.83 14.14
CA GLY A 147 -17.14 -2.23 13.70
C GLY A 147 -17.86 -2.40 12.35
N GLU A 148 -18.04 -1.32 11.59
CA GLU A 148 -18.75 -1.35 10.29
C GLU A 148 -17.98 -2.13 9.23
N VAL A 149 -16.65 -1.99 9.21
CA VAL A 149 -15.74 -2.63 8.26
C VAL A 149 -14.44 -3.01 8.95
N ARG A 150 -13.67 -3.93 8.37
CA ARG A 150 -12.34 -4.31 8.86
C ARG A 150 -11.22 -3.95 7.91
N GLU A 151 -11.55 -3.78 6.66
CA GLU A 151 -10.64 -3.36 5.61
C GLU A 151 -11.39 -2.51 4.59
N VAL A 152 -10.68 -1.63 3.93
CA VAL A 152 -11.21 -0.74 2.91
C VAL A 152 -10.12 -0.40 1.91
N TRP A 153 -10.51 -0.20 0.68
CA TRP A 153 -9.64 0.34 -0.34
C TRP A 153 -10.37 1.37 -1.20
N ALA A 154 -9.61 2.30 -1.74
CA ALA A 154 -10.11 3.33 -2.66
C ALA A 154 -8.99 3.78 -3.59
N VAL A 155 -9.36 4.35 -4.71
CA VAL A 155 -8.43 5.08 -5.58
C VAL A 155 -8.59 6.56 -5.29
N ASN A 156 -7.53 7.19 -4.76
CA ASN A 156 -7.49 8.61 -4.47
C ASN A 156 -6.43 9.30 -5.33
N GLN A 157 -6.63 10.58 -5.61
CA GLN A 157 -5.62 11.42 -6.23
C GLN A 157 -4.63 11.90 -5.15
N ILE A 158 -3.36 11.55 -5.30
CA ILE A 158 -2.26 12.03 -4.45
C ILE A 158 -1.22 12.65 -5.38
N ASP A 159 -0.90 13.92 -5.17
CA ASP A 159 0.03 14.68 -6.02
C ASP A 159 -0.36 14.64 -7.52
N GLY A 160 -1.66 14.67 -7.82
CA GLY A 160 -2.20 14.63 -9.19
C GLY A 160 -2.12 13.25 -9.88
N LYS A 161 -1.76 12.20 -9.16
CA LYS A 161 -1.70 10.82 -9.67
C LYS A 161 -2.69 9.91 -8.96
N PRO A 162 -3.35 8.98 -9.68
CA PRO A 162 -4.22 8.01 -9.04
C PRO A 162 -3.38 6.99 -8.23
N HIS A 163 -3.76 6.82 -6.96
CA HIS A 163 -3.15 5.84 -6.07
C HIS A 163 -4.22 4.92 -5.50
N LEU A 164 -4.00 3.62 -5.59
CA LEU A 164 -4.78 2.67 -4.82
C LEU A 164 -4.32 2.74 -3.36
N ARG A 165 -5.24 3.07 -2.47
CA ARG A 165 -5.04 3.07 -1.03
C ARG A 165 -5.77 1.87 -0.42
N TYR A 166 -5.07 1.11 0.41
CA TYR A 166 -5.62 -0.03 1.12
C TYR A 166 -5.35 0.13 2.61
N LEU A 167 -6.41 0.09 3.41
CA LEU A 167 -6.34 0.25 4.85
C LEU A 167 -7.02 -0.94 5.52
N ARG A 168 -6.38 -1.52 6.53
CA ARG A 168 -6.93 -2.62 7.32
C ARG A 168 -6.70 -2.39 8.81
N ALA A 169 -7.74 -2.66 9.60
CA ALA A 169 -7.66 -2.62 11.04
C ALA A 169 -6.71 -3.70 11.57
N MET A 170 -5.74 -3.30 12.38
CA MET A 170 -4.85 -4.19 13.12
C MET A 170 -5.36 -4.30 14.56
N PHE A 171 -6.44 -5.05 14.76
CA PHE A 171 -6.87 -5.40 16.12
C PHE A 171 -6.04 -6.58 16.62
N MET A 172 -5.51 -6.39 17.76
CA MET A 172 -4.93 -7.45 18.59
C MET A 172 -5.90 -7.82 19.68
#